data_ec6c12e27f22f6a6b312bf85b5553232
#
_entry.id   ec6c12e27f22f6a6b312bf85b5553232
#
_cell.length_a   1.000
_cell.length_b   1.000
_cell.length_c   1.000
_cell.angle_alpha   90.00
_cell.angle_beta   90.00
_cell.angle_gamma   90.00
#
_symmetry.space_group_name_H-M   'P 1'
#
loop_
_entity.id
_entity.type
_entity.pdbx_description
1 polymer ?
#
loop_
_entity_poly.entity_id
_entity_poly.type
_entity_poly.pdbx_seq_one_letter_code
_entity_poly.pdbx_strand_id
1 'polypeptide(L)'
;MQRLARFKLEEINQNATVLFEHYDEILKIVRAHLPPSTATLFAKPEIKSDRVTVEWYSELEGQPYLIPENESGKAALQKISPVIQQRLNAISALTQDLTQKGSISAEQITWLNQLVDGATHDTRQIYLVNNEPVITGWGIGKKVEPPAPPPVVPVATPKH
;
A
#
# COMPACT_ATOMS: atom_id res chain seq x y z
N MET A 1 15.47 -8.42 9.08
CA MET A 1 14.49 -8.25 7.99
C MET A 1 14.64 -9.33 6.95
N GLN A 2 13.53 -9.80 6.40
CA GLN A 2 13.58 -10.80 5.33
C GLN A 2 13.09 -10.17 4.02
N ARG A 3 13.73 -10.57 2.91
CA ARG A 3 13.31 -10.12 1.60
C ARG A 3 12.07 -10.91 1.15
N LEU A 4 11.06 -10.20 0.67
CA LEU A 4 9.83 -10.80 0.16
C LEU A 4 9.78 -10.85 -1.36
N ALA A 5 10.27 -9.81 -2.02
CA ALA A 5 10.08 -9.66 -3.46
C ALA A 5 11.14 -8.76 -4.07
N ARG A 6 11.24 -8.82 -5.39
CA ARG A 6 12.10 -7.95 -6.18
C ARG A 6 11.33 -7.51 -7.42
N PHE A 7 11.32 -6.20 -7.67
CA PHE A 7 10.62 -5.62 -8.81
C PHE A 7 11.58 -4.77 -9.61
N LYS A 8 11.25 -4.58 -10.89
CA LYS A 8 11.95 -3.60 -11.72
C LYS A 8 11.09 -2.36 -11.85
N LEU A 9 11.70 -1.18 -11.70
CA LEU A 9 11.01 0.08 -11.88
C LEU A 9 10.93 0.41 -13.35
N GLU A 10 9.75 0.75 -13.80
CA GLU A 10 9.56 1.27 -15.14
C GLU A 10 9.93 2.75 -15.15
N GLU A 11 10.36 3.26 -16.30
CA GLU A 11 10.75 4.65 -16.42
C GLU A 11 9.64 5.63 -16.03
N ILE A 12 8.41 5.21 -16.24
CA ILE A 12 7.25 6.09 -15.99
C ILE A 12 6.98 6.31 -14.52
N ASN A 13 7.63 5.57 -13.62
CA ASN A 13 7.33 5.61 -12.19
C ASN A 13 8.41 6.31 -11.37
N GLN A 14 8.99 7.36 -11.91
CA GLN A 14 10.02 8.12 -11.19
C GLN A 14 9.52 8.70 -9.87
N ASN A 15 8.24 9.01 -9.76
CA ASN A 15 7.67 9.53 -8.52
C ASN A 15 7.73 8.51 -7.39
N ALA A 16 7.75 7.22 -7.72
CA ALA A 16 7.85 6.17 -6.70
C ALA A 16 9.18 6.23 -5.98
N THR A 17 10.27 6.58 -6.68
CA THR A 17 11.59 6.65 -6.03
C THR A 17 11.65 7.71 -4.94
N VAL A 18 10.98 8.84 -5.15
CA VAL A 18 10.92 9.90 -4.13
C VAL A 18 10.23 9.38 -2.89
N LEU A 19 9.09 8.70 -3.06
CA LEU A 19 8.34 8.13 -1.95
C LEU A 19 9.17 7.08 -1.21
N PHE A 20 9.89 6.24 -1.94
CA PHE A 20 10.71 5.19 -1.35
C PHE A 20 11.88 5.76 -0.56
N GLU A 21 12.49 6.85 -1.04
CA GLU A 21 13.60 7.49 -0.34
C GLU A 21 13.15 8.09 1.00
N HIS A 22 11.87 8.45 1.13
CA HIS A 22 11.31 9.01 2.35
C HIS A 22 10.57 7.98 3.20
N TYR A 23 10.68 6.70 2.85
CA TYR A 23 9.96 5.63 3.54
C TYR A 23 10.15 5.67 5.05
N ASP A 24 11.39 5.75 5.51
CA ASP A 24 11.68 5.74 6.96
C ASP A 24 11.04 6.91 7.68
N GLU A 25 11.07 8.09 7.05
CA GLU A 25 10.46 9.29 7.63
C GLU A 25 8.94 9.15 7.70
N ILE A 26 8.33 8.64 6.63
CA ILE A 26 6.88 8.45 6.57
C ILE A 26 6.43 7.44 7.62
N LEU A 27 7.11 6.31 7.69
CA LEU A 27 6.73 5.25 8.62
C LEU A 27 7.03 5.63 10.06
N LYS A 28 7.96 6.53 10.29
CA LYS A 28 8.20 7.07 11.63
C LYS A 28 6.96 7.82 12.14
N ILE A 29 6.32 8.59 11.26
CA ILE A 29 5.08 9.28 11.62
C ILE A 29 3.99 8.28 11.95
N VAL A 30 3.83 7.24 11.12
CA VAL A 30 2.83 6.21 11.35
C VAL A 30 3.07 5.50 12.68
N ARG A 31 4.31 5.10 12.95
CA ARG A 31 4.65 4.39 14.19
C ARG A 31 4.47 5.23 15.44
N ALA A 32 4.62 6.55 15.31
CA ALA A 32 4.48 7.44 16.47
C ALA A 32 3.03 7.54 16.95
N HIS A 33 2.06 7.27 16.09
CA HIS A 33 0.64 7.51 16.36
C HIS A 33 -0.26 6.29 16.25
N LEU A 34 0.19 5.22 15.56
CA LEU A 34 -0.65 4.06 15.31
C LEU A 34 0.07 2.78 15.75
N PRO A 35 -0.68 1.67 15.93
CA PRO A 35 -0.06 0.42 16.33
C PRO A 35 1.01 -0.06 15.35
N PRO A 36 2.02 -0.80 15.80
CA PRO A 36 3.08 -1.30 14.92
C PRO A 36 2.56 -2.10 13.72
N SER A 37 1.45 -2.80 13.88
CA SER A 37 0.87 -3.58 12.80
C SER A 37 0.42 -2.73 11.61
N THR A 38 0.14 -1.46 11.82
CA THR A 38 -0.18 -0.55 10.72
C THR A 38 1.06 -0.24 9.90
N ALA A 39 2.19 -0.02 10.56
CA ALA A 39 3.45 0.26 9.86
C ALA A 39 3.96 -0.98 9.12
N THR A 40 3.85 -2.16 9.70
CA THR A 40 4.35 -3.39 9.08
C THR A 40 3.54 -3.82 7.86
N LEU A 41 2.38 -3.20 7.63
CA LEU A 41 1.61 -3.43 6.42
C LEU A 41 2.40 -3.10 5.14
N PHE A 42 3.29 -2.12 5.21
CA PHE A 42 4.04 -1.65 4.05
C PHE A 42 5.45 -2.24 4.09
N ALA A 43 5.76 -3.12 3.12
CA ALA A 43 7.11 -3.63 2.99
C ALA A 43 8.08 -2.47 2.72
N LYS A 44 9.29 -2.59 3.23
CA LYS A 44 10.31 -1.56 3.02
C LYS A 44 10.94 -1.72 1.66
N PRO A 45 10.89 -0.69 0.81
CA PRO A 45 11.56 -0.73 -0.49
C PRO A 45 13.03 -0.36 -0.34
N GLU A 46 13.88 -1.10 -1.04
CA GLU A 46 15.30 -0.78 -1.12
C GLU A 46 15.68 -0.70 -2.59
N ILE A 47 16.03 0.51 -3.03
CA ILE A 47 16.44 0.75 -4.41
C ILE A 47 17.90 0.31 -4.54
N LYS A 48 18.16 -0.58 -5.49
CA LYS A 48 19.50 -1.11 -5.69
C LYS A 48 20.36 -0.14 -6.49
N SER A 49 21.65 -0.43 -6.57
CA SER A 49 22.61 0.46 -7.21
C SER A 49 22.35 0.69 -8.70
N ASP A 50 21.66 -0.23 -9.38
CA ASP A 50 21.30 -0.04 -10.78
C ASP A 50 20.19 0.98 -10.97
N ARG A 51 19.54 1.40 -9.88
CA ARG A 51 18.47 2.40 -9.84
C ARG A 51 17.19 1.99 -10.56
N VAL A 52 17.08 0.73 -10.96
CA VAL A 52 15.88 0.19 -11.60
C VAL A 52 15.34 -1.03 -10.86
N THR A 53 16.09 -1.58 -9.92
CA THR A 53 15.65 -2.73 -9.14
C THR A 53 15.27 -2.27 -7.74
N VAL A 54 14.10 -2.72 -7.26
CA VAL A 54 13.64 -2.48 -5.89
C VAL A 54 13.44 -3.82 -5.23
N GLU A 55 14.06 -4.00 -4.06
CA GLU A 55 13.83 -5.17 -3.23
C GLU A 55 12.95 -4.77 -2.06
N TRP A 56 12.04 -5.66 -1.68
CA TRP A 56 11.05 -5.40 -0.64
C TRP A 56 11.31 -6.28 0.56
N TYR A 57 11.34 -5.66 1.73
CA TYR A 57 11.69 -6.34 2.98
C TYR A 57 10.59 -6.19 4.01
N SER A 58 10.45 -7.20 4.88
CA SER A 58 9.54 -7.15 6.01
C SER A 58 10.31 -7.36 7.31
N GLU A 59 9.89 -6.62 8.34
CA GLU A 59 10.40 -6.80 9.70
C GLU A 59 9.78 -8.02 10.37
N LEU A 60 8.66 -8.52 9.86
CA LEU A 60 7.97 -9.65 10.46
C LEU A 60 8.76 -10.92 10.26
N GLU A 61 8.75 -11.77 11.28
CA GLU A 61 9.42 -13.05 11.22
C GLU A 61 8.39 -14.13 10.93
N GLY A 62 8.80 -15.14 10.19
CA GLY A 62 7.94 -16.25 9.80
C GLY A 62 8.02 -16.54 8.33
N GLN A 63 7.37 -17.60 7.89
CA GLN A 63 7.35 -17.99 6.49
C GLN A 63 6.36 -17.11 5.74
N PRO A 64 6.82 -16.34 4.73
CA PRO A 64 5.90 -15.53 3.95
C PRO A 64 5.05 -16.40 3.02
N TYR A 65 3.80 -16.05 2.91
CA TYR A 65 2.88 -16.68 1.97
C TYR A 65 2.32 -15.61 1.03
N LEU A 66 2.65 -15.71 -0.25
CA LEU A 66 2.10 -14.80 -1.25
C LEU A 66 0.68 -15.24 -1.61
N ILE A 67 -0.27 -14.34 -1.43
CA ILE A 67 -1.65 -14.63 -1.79
C ILE A 67 -1.77 -14.58 -3.31
N PRO A 68 -2.14 -15.70 -3.96
CA PRO A 68 -2.29 -15.71 -5.42
C PRO A 68 -3.44 -14.80 -5.86
N GLU A 69 -3.26 -14.18 -7.01
CA GLU A 69 -4.31 -13.32 -7.59
C GLU A 69 -5.19 -14.13 -8.55
N ASN A 70 -5.67 -15.26 -8.06
CA ASN A 70 -6.55 -16.14 -8.84
C ASN A 70 -7.56 -16.79 -7.87
N GLU A 71 -8.32 -17.76 -8.36
CA GLU A 71 -9.35 -18.40 -7.54
C GLU A 71 -8.77 -19.04 -6.27
N SER A 72 -7.53 -19.57 -6.33
CA SER A 72 -6.96 -20.21 -5.16
C SER A 72 -6.63 -19.22 -4.04
N GLY A 73 -6.41 -17.95 -4.36
CA GLY A 73 -6.14 -16.92 -3.36
C GLY A 73 -7.35 -16.13 -2.92
N LYS A 74 -8.49 -16.34 -3.56
CA LYS A 74 -9.67 -15.51 -3.34
C LYS A 74 -10.17 -15.51 -1.91
N ALA A 75 -10.22 -16.68 -1.28
CA ALA A 75 -10.70 -16.79 0.10
C ALA A 75 -9.78 -16.06 1.08
N ALA A 76 -8.47 -16.24 0.91
CA ALA A 76 -7.48 -15.55 1.75
C ALA A 76 -7.57 -14.04 1.56
N LEU A 77 -7.72 -13.59 0.32
CA LEU A 77 -7.84 -12.17 0.01
C LEU A 77 -9.10 -11.58 0.62
N GLN A 78 -10.23 -12.26 0.53
CA GLN A 78 -11.48 -11.79 1.13
C GLN A 78 -11.37 -11.66 2.65
N LYS A 79 -10.63 -12.56 3.27
CA LYS A 79 -10.44 -12.55 4.72
C LYS A 79 -9.54 -11.39 5.16
N ILE A 80 -8.49 -11.08 4.39
CA ILE A 80 -7.50 -10.10 4.80
C ILE A 80 -7.83 -8.69 4.31
N SER A 81 -8.62 -8.53 3.26
CA SER A 81 -8.94 -7.22 2.69
C SER A 81 -9.54 -6.25 3.70
N PRO A 82 -10.49 -6.66 4.57
CA PRO A 82 -11.02 -5.73 5.58
C PRO A 82 -9.94 -5.25 6.56
N VAL A 83 -8.98 -6.11 6.91
CA VAL A 83 -7.90 -5.74 7.80
C VAL A 83 -7.01 -4.69 7.13
N ILE A 84 -6.66 -4.91 5.87
CA ILE A 84 -5.86 -3.96 5.10
C ILE A 84 -6.59 -2.62 5.01
N GLN A 85 -7.87 -2.66 4.65
CA GLN A 85 -8.66 -1.43 4.50
C GLN A 85 -8.75 -0.67 5.81
N GLN A 86 -8.93 -1.36 6.92
CA GLN A 86 -8.97 -0.72 8.24
C GLN A 86 -7.67 0.01 8.55
N ARG A 87 -6.54 -0.62 8.23
CA ARG A 87 -5.23 -0.01 8.47
C ARG A 87 -4.98 1.20 7.57
N LEU A 88 -5.40 1.12 6.32
CA LEU A 88 -5.30 2.25 5.40
C LEU A 88 -6.18 3.41 5.85
N ASN A 89 -7.40 3.10 6.31
CA ASN A 89 -8.31 4.13 6.83
C ASN A 89 -7.73 4.81 8.07
N ALA A 90 -7.04 4.06 8.93
CA ALA A 90 -6.41 4.63 10.11
C ALA A 90 -5.32 5.63 9.73
N ILE A 91 -4.55 5.35 8.70
CA ILE A 91 -3.52 6.27 8.21
C ILE A 91 -4.16 7.52 7.63
N SER A 92 -5.23 7.36 6.85
CA SER A 92 -5.95 8.51 6.28
C SER A 92 -6.54 9.41 7.37
N ALA A 93 -7.13 8.82 8.40
CA ALA A 93 -7.66 9.57 9.52
C ALA A 93 -6.56 10.29 10.29
N LEU A 94 -5.43 9.63 10.49
CA LEU A 94 -4.26 10.24 11.13
C LEU A 94 -3.76 11.43 10.32
N THR A 95 -3.68 11.28 9.00
CA THR A 95 -3.21 12.34 8.12
C THR A 95 -4.09 13.58 8.23
N GLN A 96 -5.41 13.38 8.25
CA GLN A 96 -6.35 14.49 8.41
C GLN A 96 -6.19 15.17 9.77
N ASP A 97 -6.04 14.39 10.83
CA ASP A 97 -5.87 14.93 12.18
C ASP A 97 -4.59 15.77 12.28
N LEU A 98 -3.48 15.25 11.79
CA LEU A 98 -2.20 15.96 11.84
C LEU A 98 -2.21 17.20 10.96
N THR A 99 -2.94 17.15 9.84
CA THR A 99 -3.10 18.30 8.95
C THR A 99 -3.85 19.42 9.66
N GLN A 100 -4.93 19.09 10.34
CA GLN A 100 -5.72 20.08 11.08
C GLN A 100 -4.94 20.70 12.22
N LYS A 101 -4.07 19.93 12.86
CA LYS A 101 -3.24 20.42 13.96
C LYS A 101 -2.00 21.17 13.50
N GLY A 102 -1.71 21.15 12.20
CA GLY A 102 -0.50 21.77 11.67
C GLY A 102 0.77 21.07 12.15
N SER A 103 0.67 19.78 12.49
CA SER A 103 1.79 19.03 13.07
C SER A 103 2.77 18.46 12.05
N ILE A 104 2.41 18.46 10.78
CA ILE A 104 3.24 17.93 9.71
C ILE A 104 3.28 18.91 8.53
N SER A 105 4.33 18.80 7.71
CA SER A 105 4.52 19.65 6.55
C SER A 105 3.61 19.25 5.39
N ALA A 106 3.47 20.14 4.41
CA ALA A 106 2.72 19.85 3.19
C ALA A 106 3.31 18.63 2.46
N GLU A 107 4.63 18.49 2.45
CA GLU A 107 5.29 17.35 1.82
C GLU A 107 4.93 16.05 2.54
N GLN A 108 4.94 16.07 3.86
CA GLN A 108 4.59 14.89 4.66
C GLN A 108 3.13 14.47 4.44
N ILE A 109 2.25 15.44 4.31
CA ILE A 109 0.84 15.18 3.98
C ILE A 109 0.75 14.45 2.63
N THR A 110 1.47 14.97 1.64
CA THR A 110 1.49 14.37 0.30
C THR A 110 2.02 12.93 0.36
N TRP A 111 3.12 12.69 1.08
CA TRP A 111 3.71 11.36 1.18
C TRP A 111 2.76 10.37 1.86
N LEU A 112 2.09 10.78 2.94
CA LEU A 112 1.15 9.90 3.63
C LEU A 112 -0.02 9.52 2.73
N ASN A 113 -0.54 10.48 1.98
CA ASN A 113 -1.62 10.21 1.03
C ASN A 113 -1.15 9.30 -0.10
N GLN A 114 0.07 9.49 -0.60
CA GLN A 114 0.64 8.64 -1.63
C GLN A 114 0.91 7.22 -1.12
N LEU A 115 1.26 7.07 0.16
CA LEU A 115 1.47 5.76 0.75
C LEU A 115 0.17 4.96 0.74
N VAL A 116 -0.91 5.56 1.21
CA VAL A 116 -2.23 4.91 1.22
C VAL A 116 -2.69 4.59 -0.19
N ASP A 117 -2.54 5.54 -1.10
CA ASP A 117 -2.93 5.35 -2.50
C ASP A 117 -2.09 4.26 -3.16
N GLY A 118 -0.78 4.26 -2.89
CA GLY A 118 0.14 3.28 -3.46
C GLY A 118 -0.20 1.85 -3.08
N ALA A 119 -0.77 1.64 -1.91
CA ALA A 119 -1.18 0.31 -1.46
C ALA A 119 -2.32 -0.27 -2.30
N THR A 120 -2.96 0.54 -3.14
CA THR A 120 -4.04 0.10 -4.02
C THR A 120 -3.60 -0.03 -5.48
N HIS A 121 -2.31 0.19 -5.76
CA HIS A 121 -1.81 0.11 -7.14
C HIS A 121 -1.81 -1.31 -7.66
N ASP A 122 -1.89 -1.47 -8.99
CA ASP A 122 -2.03 -2.77 -9.65
C ASP A 122 -0.79 -3.65 -9.53
N THR A 123 0.35 -3.06 -9.19
CA THR A 123 1.60 -3.82 -8.99
C THR A 123 1.73 -4.41 -7.59
N ARG A 124 0.79 -4.09 -6.69
CA ARG A 124 0.90 -4.58 -5.32
C ARG A 124 0.78 -6.09 -5.26
N GLN A 125 1.57 -6.67 -4.36
CA GLN A 125 1.43 -8.08 -3.99
C GLN A 125 1.19 -8.15 -2.49
N ILE A 126 0.27 -9.00 -2.07
CA ILE A 126 -0.09 -9.14 -0.67
C ILE A 126 0.48 -10.44 -0.15
N TYR A 127 1.31 -10.34 0.88
CA TYR A 127 1.86 -11.50 1.58
C TYR A 127 1.23 -11.61 2.95
N LEU A 128 1.16 -12.84 3.45
CA LEU A 128 0.83 -13.08 4.86
C LEU A 128 2.08 -13.62 5.54
N VAL A 129 2.48 -12.97 6.63
CA VAL A 129 3.60 -13.43 7.46
C VAL A 129 3.02 -13.57 8.85
N ASN A 130 2.90 -14.80 9.32
CA ASN A 130 2.22 -15.10 10.61
C ASN A 130 0.82 -14.49 10.65
N ASN A 131 0.06 -14.62 9.56
CA ASN A 131 -1.30 -14.11 9.40
C ASN A 131 -1.39 -12.58 9.37
N GLU A 132 -0.27 -11.87 9.33
CA GLU A 132 -0.26 -10.42 9.19
C GLU A 132 -0.03 -10.05 7.72
N PRO A 133 -0.83 -9.10 7.18
CA PRO A 133 -0.64 -8.71 5.79
C PRO A 133 0.57 -7.81 5.62
N VAL A 134 1.29 -8.02 4.53
CA VAL A 134 2.41 -7.17 4.12
C VAL A 134 2.26 -6.91 2.62
N ILE A 135 2.29 -5.66 2.22
CA ILE A 135 2.13 -5.28 0.81
C ILE A 135 3.48 -4.91 0.23
N THR A 136 3.85 -5.58 -0.87
CA THR A 136 5.01 -5.21 -1.69
C THR A 136 4.51 -4.60 -2.99
N GLY A 137 5.40 -3.95 -3.73
CA GLY A 137 5.05 -3.38 -5.03
C GLY A 137 4.13 -2.18 -4.96
N TRP A 138 3.92 -1.62 -3.76
CA TRP A 138 3.06 -0.46 -3.62
C TRP A 138 3.74 0.78 -4.22
N GLY A 139 2.93 1.64 -4.83
CA GLY A 139 3.40 2.91 -5.37
C GLY A 139 4.03 2.84 -6.75
N ILE A 140 4.26 1.64 -7.31
CA ILE A 140 4.95 1.49 -8.61
C ILE A 140 4.00 1.63 -9.78
N GLY A 141 2.88 0.93 -9.72
CA GLY A 141 1.97 0.84 -10.85
C GLY A 141 0.93 1.96 -10.89
N LYS A 142 -0.23 1.62 -11.39
CA LYS A 142 -1.35 2.54 -11.47
C LYS A 142 -2.40 2.17 -10.44
N LYS A 143 -3.11 3.18 -9.95
CA LYS A 143 -4.21 2.95 -9.04
C LYS A 143 -5.22 2.03 -9.70
N VAL A 144 -5.62 0.99 -8.96
CA VAL A 144 -6.70 0.12 -9.42
C VAL A 144 -8.00 0.85 -9.21
N GLU A 145 -8.64 1.24 -10.29
CA GLU A 145 -9.95 1.83 -10.18
C GLU A 145 -10.96 0.73 -9.92
N PRO A 146 -11.92 0.96 -9.02
CA PRO A 146 -13.00 0.01 -8.88
C PRO A 146 -13.66 -0.11 -10.25
N PRO A 147 -14.09 -1.30 -10.64
CA PRO A 147 -14.79 -1.45 -11.91
C PRO A 147 -15.89 -0.41 -11.93
N ALA A 148 -15.88 0.36 -12.99
CA ALA A 148 -16.90 1.36 -13.18
C ALA A 148 -18.23 0.71 -12.90
N PRO A 149 -19.07 1.29 -12.06
CA PRO A 149 -20.39 0.76 -11.88
C PRO A 149 -20.98 0.66 -13.28
N PRO A 150 -21.59 -0.45 -13.58
CA PRO A 150 -22.24 -0.60 -14.86
C PRO A 150 -23.02 0.67 -15.06
N PRO A 151 -22.90 1.26 -16.22
CA PRO A 151 -23.60 2.47 -16.48
C PRO A 151 -24.97 2.27 -15.92
N VAL A 152 -25.22 2.96 -14.90
CA VAL A 152 -26.51 2.98 -14.42
C VAL A 152 -27.25 3.46 -15.57
N VAL A 153 -27.47 2.50 -16.25
CA VAL A 153 -28.51 2.74 -17.06
C VAL A 153 -29.42 3.37 -16.19
N PRO A 154 -29.43 4.42 -16.43
CA PRO A 154 -30.35 5.01 -15.69
C PRO A 154 -31.50 4.16 -15.64
N VAL A 155 -31.51 3.88 -15.07
CA VAL A 155 -32.13 3.34 -14.97
C VAL A 155 -33.05 3.46 -15.36
N ALA A 156 -32.91 3.47 -15.61
CA ALA A 156 -33.52 3.40 -15.82
C ALA A 156 -34.30 3.29 -15.92
N THR A 157 -34.38 3.38 -15.95
CA THR A 157 -34.92 3.22 -16.03
C THR A 157 -35.73 3.04 -16.28
N PRO A 158 -36.26 3.01 -16.28
CA PRO A 158 -36.83 2.74 -16.61
C PRO A 158 -37.57 2.91 -17.07
N LYS A 159 -37.52 3.00 -17.25
CA LYS A 159 -37.90 3.13 -17.60
C LYS A 159 -38.74 3.07 -17.82
N HIS A 160 -38.98 3.09 -17.82
CA HIS A 160 -39.39 2.87 -18.09
C HIS A 160 -39.83 2.97 -18.14
#